data_74d97d462bffa51fb5e13b239527ea25
#
_entry.id   74d97d462bffa51fb5e13b239527ea25
#
_cell.length_a   1.000
_cell.length_b   1.000
_cell.length_c   1.000
_cell.angle_alpha   90.00
_cell.angle_beta   90.00
_cell.angle_gamma   90.00
#
_symmetry.space_group_name_H-M   'P 1'
#
loop_
_entity.id
_entity.type
_entity.pdbx_description
1 polymer ?
#
loop_
_entity_poly.entity_id
_entity_poly.type
_entity_poly.pdbx_seq_one_letter_code
_entity_poly.pdbx_strand_id
1 'polypeptide(L)'
;YAFGASDATIVYARDYISIYLIGTIFVQLALGLNAYISGQGEAKIAMLSVLIGAVLNICLDPVFIFVLHMGVRGAAVATILSQAVSAAWVVRFLTSEKSVMRLTLKNMHLKKDVIKMIAGLGISPFIMQSTESLVTITLNTGLQRYGGDLYVGSMSILMSIMQLITIPVQGITQGIQPIISYNYGAGNK
;
A
#
# COMPACT_ATOMS: atom_id res chain seq x y z
N TYR A 1 16.03 -13.64 -5.71
CA TYR A 1 16.36 -14.11 -7.07
C TYR A 1 15.14 -14.14 -8.00
N ALA A 2 13.99 -14.66 -7.54
CA ALA A 2 12.79 -14.79 -8.38
C ALA A 2 12.29 -13.47 -9.03
N PHE A 3 12.56 -12.32 -8.40
CA PHE A 3 12.21 -11.00 -8.94
C PHE A 3 13.35 -10.32 -9.72
N GLY A 4 14.40 -11.05 -10.09
CA GLY A 4 15.52 -10.52 -10.88
C GLY A 4 16.63 -9.86 -10.07
N ALA A 5 16.74 -10.15 -8.77
CA ALA A 5 17.84 -9.67 -7.96
C ALA A 5 19.14 -10.44 -8.30
N SER A 6 20.24 -9.71 -8.51
CA SER A 6 21.59 -10.27 -8.66
C SER A 6 22.23 -10.56 -7.30
N ASP A 7 23.36 -11.27 -7.30
CA ASP A 7 24.16 -11.54 -6.09
C ASP A 7 24.59 -10.25 -5.39
N ALA A 8 24.80 -9.18 -6.13
CA ALA A 8 25.17 -7.87 -5.59
C ALA A 8 23.98 -7.14 -4.92
N THR A 9 22.76 -7.33 -5.41
CA THR A 9 21.58 -6.60 -4.96
C THR A 9 20.73 -7.37 -3.95
N ILE A 10 20.84 -8.71 -3.91
CA ILE A 10 20.01 -9.57 -3.05
C ILE A 10 20.18 -9.27 -1.56
N VAL A 11 21.37 -8.88 -1.12
CA VAL A 11 21.65 -8.54 0.29
C VAL A 11 20.79 -7.34 0.72
N TYR A 12 20.78 -6.28 -0.09
CA TYR A 12 19.98 -5.07 0.18
C TYR A 12 18.48 -5.35 0.10
N ALA A 13 18.06 -6.14 -0.88
CA ALA A 13 16.66 -6.54 -1.04
C ALA A 13 16.17 -7.35 0.16
N ARG A 14 16.97 -8.30 0.65
CA ARG A 14 16.65 -9.11 1.83
C ARG A 14 16.55 -8.26 3.10
N ASP A 15 17.46 -7.35 3.30
CA ASP A 15 17.47 -6.45 4.46
C ASP A 15 16.21 -5.57 4.46
N TYR A 16 15.85 -4.99 3.33
CA TYR A 16 14.65 -4.18 3.19
C TYR A 16 13.36 -4.99 3.44
N ILE A 17 13.22 -6.10 2.72
CA ILE A 17 11.99 -6.93 2.78
C ILE A 17 11.79 -7.53 4.17
N SER A 18 12.85 -7.97 4.84
CA SER A 18 12.74 -8.57 6.18
C SER A 18 12.16 -7.60 7.19
N ILE A 19 12.55 -6.33 7.12
CA ILE A 19 12.02 -5.27 7.98
C ILE A 19 10.60 -4.90 7.52
N TYR A 20 10.40 -4.68 6.21
CA TYR A 20 9.13 -4.26 5.65
C TYR A 20 7.99 -5.24 5.91
N LEU A 21 8.26 -6.56 5.86
CA LEU A 21 7.27 -7.59 6.15
C LEU A 21 6.70 -7.48 7.57
N ILE A 22 7.53 -7.13 8.56
CA ILE A 22 7.06 -6.93 9.94
C ILE A 22 6.09 -5.75 10.00
N GLY A 23 6.37 -4.71 9.23
CA GLY A 23 5.54 -3.50 9.17
C GLY A 23 4.30 -3.59 8.26
N THR A 24 4.14 -4.66 7.49
CA THR A 24 3.02 -4.83 6.55
C THR A 24 1.66 -4.67 7.23
N ILE A 25 1.54 -5.05 8.50
CA ILE A 25 0.30 -4.86 9.27
C ILE A 25 -0.12 -3.38 9.35
N PHE A 26 0.83 -2.47 9.53
CA PHE A 26 0.54 -1.03 9.58
C PHE A 26 0.13 -0.50 8.22
N VAL A 27 0.77 -0.99 7.15
CA VAL A 27 0.41 -0.65 5.77
C VAL A 27 -1.03 -1.09 5.47
N GLN A 28 -1.38 -2.34 5.82
CA GLN A 28 -2.72 -2.86 5.61
C GLN A 28 -3.78 -2.12 6.45
N LEU A 29 -3.47 -1.77 7.69
CA LEU A 29 -4.37 -0.97 8.51
C LEU A 29 -4.54 0.45 7.95
N ALA A 30 -3.44 1.11 7.56
CA ALA A 30 -3.48 2.46 7.01
C ALA A 30 -4.31 2.52 5.72
N LEU A 31 -4.00 1.65 4.74
CA LEU A 31 -4.65 1.67 3.43
C LEU A 31 -6.06 1.05 3.48
N GLY A 32 -6.20 -0.10 4.12
CA GLY A 32 -7.49 -0.83 4.15
C GLY A 32 -8.56 -0.07 4.92
N LEU A 33 -8.21 0.51 6.08
CA LEU A 33 -9.18 1.27 6.87
C LEU A 33 -9.43 2.67 6.32
N ASN A 34 -8.50 3.24 5.54
CA ASN A 34 -8.71 4.55 4.90
C ASN A 34 -9.91 4.57 3.94
N ALA A 35 -10.15 3.44 3.25
CA ALA A 35 -11.30 3.29 2.37
C ALA A 35 -12.64 3.49 3.11
N TYR A 36 -12.73 3.06 4.38
CA TYR A 36 -13.94 3.28 5.20
C TYR A 36 -14.12 4.75 5.59
N ILE A 37 -13.04 5.51 5.77
CA ILE A 37 -13.10 6.96 6.03
C ILE A 37 -13.60 7.68 4.78
N SER A 38 -13.05 7.37 3.62
CA SER A 38 -13.50 7.92 2.33
C SER A 38 -14.96 7.57 2.03
N GLY A 39 -15.38 6.34 2.33
CA GLY A 39 -16.76 5.87 2.15
C GLY A 39 -17.79 6.57 3.03
N GLN A 40 -17.37 7.17 4.15
CA GLN A 40 -18.22 8.01 5.02
C GLN A 40 -18.35 9.45 4.52
N GLY A 41 -17.70 9.81 3.41
CA GLY A 41 -17.66 11.18 2.90
C GLY A 41 -16.55 12.05 3.51
N GLU A 42 -15.75 11.53 4.44
CA GLU A 42 -14.67 12.25 5.12
C GLU A 42 -13.36 12.20 4.32
N ALA A 43 -13.42 12.56 3.03
CA ALA A 43 -12.28 12.51 2.11
C ALA A 43 -11.08 13.36 2.59
N LYS A 44 -11.33 14.48 3.29
CA LYS A 44 -10.25 15.33 3.84
C LYS A 44 -9.45 14.58 4.92
N ILE A 45 -10.12 13.84 5.79
CA ILE A 45 -9.47 13.08 6.86
C ILE A 45 -8.71 11.89 6.28
N ALA A 46 -9.30 11.22 5.28
CA ALA A 46 -8.64 10.16 4.53
C ALA A 46 -7.37 10.65 3.82
N MET A 47 -7.43 11.79 3.16
CA MET A 47 -6.28 12.44 2.54
C MET A 47 -5.20 12.80 3.57
N LEU A 48 -5.58 13.39 4.70
CA LEU A 48 -4.64 13.78 5.76
C LEU A 48 -3.88 12.58 6.31
N SER A 49 -4.50 11.41 6.45
CA SER A 49 -3.81 10.20 6.92
C SER A 49 -2.66 9.80 5.98
N VAL A 50 -2.88 9.87 4.67
CA VAL A 50 -1.86 9.56 3.65
C VAL A 50 -0.79 10.63 3.64
N LEU A 51 -1.19 11.91 3.71
CA LEU A 51 -0.26 13.04 3.71
C LEU A 51 0.67 13.03 4.93
N ILE A 52 0.14 12.74 6.13
CA ILE A 52 0.95 12.59 7.34
C ILE A 52 1.99 11.48 7.16
N GLY A 53 1.59 10.33 6.64
CA GLY A 53 2.50 9.23 6.35
C GLY A 53 3.60 9.61 5.35
N ALA A 54 3.21 10.29 4.25
CA ALA A 54 4.16 10.72 3.22
C ALA A 54 5.16 11.77 3.74
N VAL A 55 4.69 12.80 4.44
CA VAL A 55 5.56 13.84 5.00
C VAL A 55 6.53 13.25 6.03
N LEU A 56 6.03 12.39 6.92
CA LEU A 56 6.91 11.72 7.89
C LEU A 56 7.96 10.84 7.20
N ASN A 57 7.59 10.11 6.15
CA ASN A 57 8.53 9.29 5.42
C ASN A 57 9.63 10.16 4.78
N ILE A 58 9.26 11.25 4.09
CA ILE A 58 10.21 12.20 3.50
C ILE A 58 11.18 12.79 4.54
N CYS A 59 10.69 13.06 5.75
CA CYS A 59 11.52 13.60 6.83
C CYS A 59 12.40 12.52 7.49
N LEU A 60 11.87 11.31 7.67
CA LEU A 60 12.58 10.23 8.36
C LEU A 60 13.61 9.53 7.49
N ASP A 61 13.36 9.39 6.18
CA ASP A 61 14.29 8.75 5.25
C ASP A 61 15.71 9.35 5.32
N PRO A 62 15.93 10.67 5.18
CA PRO A 62 17.26 11.24 5.29
C PRO A 62 17.92 11.01 6.65
N VAL A 63 17.12 11.04 7.72
CA VAL A 63 17.63 10.84 9.09
C VAL A 63 18.12 9.39 9.26
N PHE A 64 17.32 8.40 8.89
CA PHE A 64 17.69 6.99 9.06
C PHE A 64 18.78 6.56 8.07
N ILE A 65 18.73 7.07 6.83
CA ILE A 65 19.69 6.67 5.79
C ILE A 65 21.06 7.32 6.04
N PHE A 66 21.10 8.66 6.24
CA PHE A 66 22.34 9.42 6.24
C PHE A 66 22.85 9.74 7.65
N VAL A 67 21.98 10.19 8.58
CA VAL A 67 22.42 10.57 9.94
C VAL A 67 22.70 9.35 10.79
N LEU A 68 21.84 8.35 10.75
CA LEU A 68 22.00 7.09 11.50
C LEU A 68 22.81 6.04 10.72
N HIS A 69 23.23 6.34 9.49
CA HIS A 69 24.01 5.45 8.63
C HIS A 69 23.43 4.05 8.44
N MET A 70 22.11 3.90 8.51
CA MET A 70 21.43 2.60 8.38
C MET A 70 21.25 2.16 6.92
N GLY A 71 21.50 3.05 5.94
CA GLY A 71 21.35 2.73 4.52
C GLY A 71 19.95 2.23 4.17
N VAL A 72 19.87 1.13 3.43
CA VAL A 72 18.59 0.54 2.95
C VAL A 72 17.70 0.08 4.10
N ARG A 73 18.26 -0.42 5.20
CA ARG A 73 17.50 -0.76 6.42
C ARG A 73 16.82 0.46 7.01
N GLY A 74 17.49 1.61 6.97
CA GLY A 74 16.95 2.88 7.44
C GLY A 74 15.70 3.30 6.66
N ALA A 75 15.72 3.19 5.34
CA ALA A 75 14.55 3.45 4.49
C ALA A 75 13.37 2.53 4.85
N ALA A 76 13.61 1.24 5.08
CA ALA A 76 12.55 0.32 5.50
C ALA A 76 11.95 0.71 6.86
N VAL A 77 12.77 1.05 7.84
CA VAL A 77 12.32 1.49 9.18
C VAL A 77 11.53 2.79 9.10
N ALA A 78 12.02 3.79 8.34
CA ALA A 78 11.33 5.06 8.15
C ALA A 78 9.94 4.85 7.52
N THR A 79 9.84 3.99 6.51
CA THR A 79 8.57 3.63 5.88
C THR A 79 7.60 3.00 6.89
N ILE A 80 8.05 2.03 7.69
CA ILE A 80 7.19 1.36 8.68
C ILE A 80 6.71 2.35 9.75
N LEU A 81 7.59 3.19 10.28
CA LEU A 81 7.23 4.19 11.28
C LEU A 81 6.20 5.19 10.73
N SER A 82 6.39 5.66 9.51
CA SER A 82 5.46 6.56 8.83
C SER A 82 4.09 5.91 8.63
N GLN A 83 4.06 4.64 8.22
CA GLN A 83 2.82 3.88 8.07
C GLN A 83 2.17 3.57 9.42
N ALA A 84 2.94 3.34 10.48
CA ALA A 84 2.40 3.13 11.81
C ALA A 84 1.69 4.39 12.34
N VAL A 85 2.27 5.58 12.12
CA VAL A 85 1.62 6.85 12.48
C VAL A 85 0.35 7.08 11.65
N SER A 86 0.40 6.82 10.33
CA SER A 86 -0.78 6.89 9.47
C SER A 86 -1.88 5.93 9.92
N ALA A 87 -1.53 4.68 10.24
CA ALA A 87 -2.46 3.69 10.77
C ALA A 87 -3.07 4.12 12.11
N ALA A 88 -2.25 4.66 13.02
CA ALA A 88 -2.73 5.18 14.30
C ALA A 88 -3.73 6.33 14.12
N TRP A 89 -3.47 7.24 13.17
CA TRP A 89 -4.40 8.31 12.81
C TRP A 89 -5.74 7.76 12.33
N VAL A 90 -5.72 6.81 11.39
CA VAL A 90 -6.91 6.17 10.83
C VAL A 90 -7.71 5.45 11.91
N VAL A 91 -7.06 4.64 12.74
CA VAL A 91 -7.70 3.92 13.84
C VAL A 91 -8.30 4.89 14.86
N ARG A 92 -7.56 5.95 15.23
CA ARG A 92 -8.05 6.99 16.15
C ARG A 92 -9.32 7.66 15.63
N PHE A 93 -9.38 7.97 14.34
CA PHE A 93 -10.58 8.56 13.74
C PHE A 93 -11.74 7.57 13.76
N LEU A 94 -11.54 6.32 13.32
CA LEU A 94 -12.59 5.31 13.25
C LEU A 94 -13.09 4.85 14.65
N THR A 95 -12.32 5.05 15.70
CA THR A 95 -12.75 4.80 17.08
C THR A 95 -13.41 6.02 17.74
N SER A 96 -13.30 7.21 17.13
CA SER A 96 -13.87 8.44 17.64
C SER A 96 -15.39 8.52 17.47
N GLU A 97 -16.03 9.43 18.20
CA GLU A 97 -17.49 9.70 18.07
C GLU A 97 -17.86 10.39 16.75
N LYS A 98 -16.88 10.93 16.03
CA LYS A 98 -17.09 11.60 14.75
C LYS A 98 -17.29 10.62 13.59
N SER A 99 -16.89 9.35 13.77
CA SER A 99 -17.03 8.32 12.74
C SER A 99 -18.44 7.72 12.75
N VAL A 100 -19.09 7.74 11.59
CA VAL A 100 -20.40 7.10 11.38
C VAL A 100 -20.25 5.57 11.49
N MET A 101 -19.18 5.01 10.89
CA MET A 101 -18.82 3.61 11.01
C MET A 101 -17.78 3.42 12.12
N ARG A 102 -18.24 3.46 13.36
CA ARG A 102 -17.35 3.36 14.52
C ARG A 102 -16.84 1.93 14.72
N LEU A 103 -15.51 1.80 14.77
CA LEU A 103 -14.87 0.56 15.18
C LEU A 103 -15.05 0.34 16.67
N THR A 104 -15.74 -0.72 17.03
CA THR A 104 -15.92 -1.15 18.43
C THR A 104 -15.44 -2.58 18.59
N LEU A 105 -14.65 -2.86 19.61
CA LEU A 105 -14.14 -4.20 19.90
C LEU A 105 -15.28 -5.22 20.09
N LYS A 106 -16.43 -4.77 20.60
CA LYS A 106 -17.61 -5.61 20.79
C LYS A 106 -18.17 -6.20 19.48
N ASN A 107 -17.97 -5.49 18.36
CA ASN A 107 -18.49 -5.88 17.04
C ASN A 107 -17.46 -6.64 16.19
N MET A 108 -16.24 -6.86 16.70
CA MET A 108 -15.18 -7.59 16.00
C MET A 108 -15.34 -9.12 16.10
N HIS A 109 -16.55 -9.63 15.88
CA HIS A 109 -16.78 -11.06 15.81
C HIS A 109 -16.69 -11.54 14.37
N LEU A 110 -15.83 -12.52 14.13
CA LEU A 110 -15.68 -13.15 12.81
C LEU A 110 -16.92 -14.00 12.50
N LYS A 111 -17.74 -13.54 11.57
CA LYS A 111 -18.90 -14.30 11.05
C LYS A 111 -18.50 -14.99 9.75
N LYS A 112 -18.71 -16.31 9.67
CA LYS A 112 -18.33 -17.14 8.51
C LYS A 112 -18.92 -16.62 7.19
N ASP A 113 -20.17 -16.17 7.20
CA ASP A 113 -20.86 -15.66 6.01
C ASP A 113 -20.22 -14.36 5.50
N VAL A 114 -19.82 -13.46 6.42
CA VAL A 114 -19.14 -12.22 6.07
C VAL A 114 -17.75 -12.52 5.50
N ILE A 115 -17.00 -13.45 6.12
CA ILE A 115 -15.68 -13.87 5.62
C ILE A 115 -15.80 -14.46 4.22
N LYS A 116 -16.80 -15.32 3.98
CA LYS A 116 -17.03 -15.93 2.66
C LYS A 116 -17.35 -14.88 1.60
N MET A 117 -18.16 -13.89 1.94
CA MET A 117 -18.47 -12.78 1.03
C MET A 117 -17.23 -11.94 0.70
N ILE A 118 -16.45 -11.55 1.72
CA ILE A 118 -15.21 -10.79 1.54
C ILE A 118 -14.20 -11.58 0.70
N ALA A 119 -14.02 -12.87 1.00
CA ALA A 119 -13.13 -13.74 0.22
C ALA A 119 -13.58 -13.85 -1.24
N GLY A 120 -14.89 -14.01 -1.49
CA GLY A 120 -15.43 -14.05 -2.85
C GLY A 120 -15.17 -12.79 -3.65
N LEU A 121 -15.34 -11.61 -3.03
CA LEU A 121 -15.04 -10.32 -3.67
C LEU A 121 -13.52 -10.11 -3.85
N GLY A 122 -12.71 -10.66 -2.95
CA GLY A 122 -11.25 -10.53 -2.98
C GLY A 122 -10.55 -11.43 -4.01
N ILE A 123 -11.21 -12.49 -4.50
CA ILE A 123 -10.61 -13.41 -5.48
C ILE A 123 -10.23 -12.71 -6.78
N SER A 124 -11.10 -11.85 -7.30
CA SER A 124 -10.85 -11.16 -8.58
C SER A 124 -9.61 -10.24 -8.51
N PRO A 125 -9.49 -9.29 -7.57
CA PRO A 125 -8.29 -8.48 -7.44
C PRO A 125 -7.05 -9.32 -7.07
N PHE A 126 -7.21 -10.42 -6.32
CA PHE A 126 -6.12 -11.32 -6.01
C PHE A 126 -5.55 -11.99 -7.27
N ILE A 127 -6.39 -12.53 -8.15
CA ILE A 127 -5.95 -13.14 -9.40
C ILE A 127 -5.26 -12.10 -10.29
N MET A 128 -5.84 -10.90 -10.40
CA MET A 128 -5.27 -9.81 -11.18
C MET A 128 -3.86 -9.45 -10.67
N GLN A 129 -3.71 -9.22 -9.37
CA GLN A 129 -2.43 -8.86 -8.77
C GLN A 129 -1.40 -10.00 -8.83
N SER A 130 -1.86 -11.24 -8.71
CA SER A 130 -1.00 -12.43 -8.86
C SER A 130 -0.48 -12.54 -10.30
N THR A 131 -1.33 -12.27 -11.30
CA THR A 131 -0.94 -12.28 -12.71
C THR A 131 0.09 -11.19 -13.01
N GLU A 132 -0.11 -9.96 -12.51
CA GLU A 132 0.88 -8.88 -12.64
C GLU A 132 2.23 -9.26 -12.00
N SER A 133 2.18 -9.89 -10.83
CA SER A 133 3.39 -10.38 -10.15
C SER A 133 4.12 -11.44 -10.97
N LEU A 134 3.40 -12.41 -11.56
CA LEU A 134 3.99 -13.44 -12.42
C LEU A 134 4.63 -12.85 -13.69
N VAL A 135 3.96 -11.87 -14.32
CA VAL A 135 4.52 -11.16 -15.48
C VAL A 135 5.81 -10.43 -15.09
N THR A 136 5.79 -9.71 -13.96
CA THR A 136 6.96 -8.99 -13.45
C THR A 136 8.14 -9.93 -13.16
N ILE A 137 7.88 -11.07 -12.50
CA ILE A 137 8.90 -12.11 -12.22
C ILE A 137 9.49 -12.62 -13.53
N THR A 138 8.65 -12.98 -14.50
CA THR A 138 9.09 -13.55 -15.77
C THR A 138 9.94 -12.55 -16.57
N LEU A 139 9.47 -11.29 -16.65
CA LEU A 139 10.19 -10.22 -17.34
C LEU A 139 11.53 -9.93 -16.66
N ASN A 140 11.54 -9.72 -15.35
CA ASN A 140 12.77 -9.37 -14.63
C ASN A 140 13.79 -10.53 -14.67
N THR A 141 13.33 -11.77 -14.55
CA THR A 141 14.23 -12.95 -14.69
C THR A 141 14.82 -13.05 -16.10
N GLY A 142 14.00 -12.80 -17.13
CA GLY A 142 14.46 -12.76 -18.51
C GLY A 142 15.47 -11.62 -18.74
N LEU A 143 15.15 -10.41 -18.30
CA LEU A 143 16.03 -9.25 -18.42
C LEU A 143 17.36 -9.47 -17.67
N GLN A 144 17.31 -10.04 -16.47
CA GLN A 144 18.51 -10.36 -15.70
C GLN A 144 19.39 -11.38 -16.43
N ARG A 145 18.77 -12.42 -17.00
CA ARG A 145 19.51 -13.51 -17.68
C ARG A 145 20.20 -13.05 -18.96
N TYR A 146 19.56 -12.17 -19.74
CA TYR A 146 20.04 -11.77 -21.08
C TYR A 146 20.71 -10.39 -21.10
N GLY A 147 20.45 -9.53 -20.12
CA GLY A 147 20.93 -8.16 -20.12
C GLY A 147 21.55 -7.69 -18.79
N GLY A 148 21.50 -8.53 -17.76
CA GLY A 148 22.06 -8.20 -16.43
C GLY A 148 21.36 -7.02 -15.73
N ASP A 149 22.02 -6.50 -14.70
CA ASP A 149 21.48 -5.44 -13.82
C ASP A 149 21.11 -4.15 -14.57
N LEU A 150 21.79 -3.83 -15.67
CA LEU A 150 21.52 -2.64 -16.47
C LEU A 150 20.12 -2.67 -17.08
N TYR A 151 19.71 -3.83 -17.63
CA TYR A 151 18.40 -3.99 -18.26
C TYR A 151 17.29 -4.02 -17.23
N VAL A 152 17.48 -4.68 -16.08
CA VAL A 152 16.52 -4.67 -14.96
C VAL A 152 16.37 -3.25 -14.41
N GLY A 153 17.47 -2.51 -14.23
CA GLY A 153 17.44 -1.11 -13.80
C GLY A 153 16.72 -0.19 -14.78
N SER A 154 16.99 -0.35 -16.09
CA SER A 154 16.30 0.41 -17.12
C SER A 154 14.80 0.14 -17.14
N MET A 155 14.39 -1.13 -16.98
CA MET A 155 12.97 -1.51 -16.90
C MET A 155 12.30 -0.93 -15.66
N SER A 156 12.99 -0.90 -14.52
CA SER A 156 12.48 -0.30 -13.28
C SER A 156 12.22 1.21 -13.45
N ILE A 157 13.09 1.92 -14.18
CA ILE A 157 12.89 3.35 -14.50
C ILE A 157 11.65 3.53 -15.40
N LEU A 158 11.50 2.71 -16.45
CA LEU A 158 10.34 2.75 -17.33
C LEU A 158 9.03 2.49 -16.57
N MET A 159 9.02 1.48 -15.67
CA MET A 159 7.86 1.20 -14.82
C MET A 159 7.54 2.36 -13.88
N SER A 160 8.55 3.04 -13.33
CA SER A 160 8.35 4.22 -12.49
C SER A 160 7.72 5.38 -13.27
N ILE A 161 8.12 5.60 -14.52
CA ILE A 161 7.51 6.63 -15.39
C ILE A 161 6.05 6.28 -15.70
N MET A 162 5.77 5.01 -16.03
CA MET A 162 4.39 4.55 -16.25
C MET A 162 3.53 4.74 -14.99
N GLN A 163 4.09 4.51 -13.82
CA GLN A 163 3.39 4.70 -12.54
C GLN A 163 3.05 6.17 -12.29
N LEU A 164 3.91 7.12 -12.66
CA LEU A 164 3.62 8.55 -12.56
C LEU A 164 2.38 8.96 -13.38
N ILE A 165 2.15 8.31 -14.51
CA ILE A 165 0.97 8.54 -15.34
C ILE A 165 -0.27 7.86 -14.72
N THR A 166 -0.10 6.69 -14.14
CA THR A 166 -1.21 5.88 -13.61
C THR A 166 -1.74 6.41 -12.26
N ILE A 167 -0.88 6.98 -11.41
CA ILE A 167 -1.26 7.50 -10.07
C ILE A 167 -2.39 8.56 -10.14
N PRO A 168 -2.36 9.59 -11.01
CA PRO A 168 -3.46 10.55 -11.11
C PRO A 168 -4.79 9.90 -11.52
N VAL A 169 -4.74 8.93 -12.43
CA VAL A 169 -5.94 8.20 -12.88
C VAL A 169 -6.54 7.38 -11.73
N GLN A 170 -5.70 6.68 -10.97
CA GLN A 170 -6.11 5.95 -9.77
C GLN A 170 -6.71 6.89 -8.71
N GLY A 171 -6.12 8.07 -8.51
CA GLY A 171 -6.62 9.08 -7.58
C GLY A 171 -8.03 9.55 -7.95
N ILE A 172 -8.29 9.84 -9.21
CA ILE A 172 -9.63 10.20 -9.72
C ILE A 172 -10.61 9.05 -9.51
N THR A 173 -10.22 7.83 -9.87
CA THR A 173 -11.07 6.63 -9.72
C THR A 173 -11.44 6.39 -8.27
N GLN A 174 -10.48 6.47 -7.34
CA GLN A 174 -10.73 6.31 -5.91
C GLN A 174 -11.62 7.43 -5.34
N GLY A 175 -11.49 8.66 -5.85
CA GLY A 175 -12.35 9.78 -5.45
C GLY A 175 -13.81 9.64 -5.92
N ILE A 176 -14.03 9.06 -7.10
CA ILE A 176 -15.37 8.88 -7.68
C ILE A 176 -16.07 7.65 -7.08
N GLN A 177 -15.32 6.62 -6.70
CA GLN A 177 -15.86 5.34 -6.21
C GLN A 177 -16.89 5.47 -5.06
N PRO A 178 -16.67 6.26 -3.99
CA PRO A 178 -17.68 6.44 -2.94
C PRO A 178 -18.97 7.07 -3.45
N ILE A 179 -18.87 8.04 -4.37
CA ILE A 179 -20.02 8.73 -4.95
C ILE A 179 -20.88 7.76 -5.76
N ILE A 180 -20.25 6.96 -6.62
CA ILE A 180 -20.94 5.94 -7.42
C ILE A 180 -21.58 4.90 -6.51
N SER A 181 -20.84 4.39 -5.52
CA SER A 181 -21.32 3.37 -4.59
C SER A 181 -22.54 3.84 -3.78
N TYR A 182 -22.52 5.10 -3.32
CA TYR A 182 -23.62 5.71 -2.59
C TYR A 182 -24.89 5.84 -3.46
N ASN A 183 -24.75 6.40 -4.67
CA ASN A 183 -25.89 6.58 -5.58
C ASN A 183 -26.45 5.23 -6.05
N TYR A 184 -25.58 4.25 -6.33
CA TYR A 184 -26.02 2.91 -6.69
C TYR A 184 -26.82 2.24 -5.55
N GLY A 185 -26.34 2.36 -4.31
CA GLY A 185 -27.04 1.85 -3.13
C GLY A 185 -28.38 2.55 -2.85
N ALA A 186 -28.48 3.84 -3.20
CA ALA A 186 -29.70 4.63 -3.09
C ALA A 186 -30.71 4.38 -4.25
N GLY A 187 -30.33 3.58 -5.24
CA GLY A 187 -31.16 3.33 -6.43
C GLY A 187 -31.21 4.47 -7.44
N ASN A 188 -30.39 5.49 -7.28
CA ASN A 188 -30.22 6.59 -8.24
C ASN A 188 -29.36 6.08 -9.42
N LYS A 189 -29.96 5.94 -10.59
CA LYS A 189 -29.28 5.52 -11.83
C LYS A 189 -28.99 6.72 -12.70
#